data_c9e9cbdce2293dee1f6ecfe50b10d59f
#
_entry.id   c9e9cbdce2293dee1f6ecfe50b10d59f
#
_cell.length_a   1.000
_cell.length_b   1.000
_cell.length_c   1.000
_cell.angle_alpha   90.00
_cell.angle_beta   90.00
_cell.angle_gamma   90.00
#
_symmetry.space_group_name_H-M   'P 1'
#
loop_
_entity.id
_entity.type
_entity.pdbx_description
1 polymer ?
#
loop_
_entity_poly.entity_id
_entity_poly.type
_entity_poly.pdbx_seq_one_letter_code
_entity_poly.pdbx_strand_id
1 'polypeptide(L)'
;MSRFADWRVSAVPELRAILLAEKAEVPARTMRIADMSTNPDKQAVRAEALAKAAYERSLATTLGVGEMYWVSADMVGLALDAAGDVPGFNPATDLPASHGFMVLEQPLPALRTWVFDTDYQKRDVELEVDVIAWSTVGTGIRIESFCRNGRVPNAIDNGSFFEPVWYHTGVVDGLYEFDDEAAVELTVQLMSFLAAAALLMASPGVADRTTLAPKTKAARKDAKRGRSGNVTVISLHAPKHVPTGDADESGRVYTHRWMVRGHWRNQPHGPNRSQRSVRWIPSYIKGPAGKPLRETERVWAWRR
;
A
#
# COMPACT_ATOMS: atom_id res chain seq x y z
N MET A 1 14.03 -21.34 11.59
CA MET A 1 14.57 -20.23 10.74
C MET A 1 13.63 -20.05 9.56
N SER A 2 13.01 -18.88 9.42
CA SER A 2 12.06 -18.59 8.34
C SER A 2 12.75 -18.77 6.98
N ARG A 3 12.12 -19.53 6.06
CA ARG A 3 12.58 -19.81 4.70
C ARG A 3 12.72 -18.55 3.83
N PHE A 4 12.28 -17.39 4.35
CA PHE A 4 12.20 -16.08 3.70
C PHE A 4 12.73 -14.97 4.63
N ALA A 5 13.87 -15.23 5.31
CA ALA A 5 14.51 -14.22 6.16
C ALA A 5 14.79 -12.91 5.41
N ASP A 6 15.06 -13.02 4.09
CA ASP A 6 15.34 -11.87 3.23
C ASP A 6 14.21 -11.70 2.21
N TRP A 7 13.29 -10.79 2.49
CA TRP A 7 12.32 -10.34 1.51
C TRP A 7 13.05 -9.59 0.40
N ARG A 8 12.82 -10.04 -0.82
CA ARG A 8 13.47 -9.50 -2.02
C ARG A 8 12.55 -9.61 -3.22
N VAL A 9 12.80 -8.81 -4.23
CA VAL A 9 12.01 -8.75 -5.46
C VAL A 9 11.71 -10.15 -6.04
N SER A 10 12.72 -11.02 -6.12
CA SER A 10 12.55 -12.36 -6.70
C SER A 10 11.69 -13.31 -5.87
N ALA A 11 11.41 -12.99 -4.60
CA ALA A 11 10.57 -13.80 -3.72
C ALA A 11 9.08 -13.42 -3.78
N VAL A 12 8.71 -12.30 -4.41
CA VAL A 12 7.32 -11.81 -4.45
C VAL A 12 6.31 -12.87 -4.94
N PRO A 13 6.57 -13.65 -6.00
CA PRO A 13 5.65 -14.71 -6.42
C PRO A 13 5.45 -15.82 -5.37
N GLU A 14 6.50 -16.17 -4.62
CA GLU A 14 6.41 -17.11 -3.51
C GLU A 14 5.60 -16.54 -2.35
N LEU A 15 5.85 -15.28 -1.99
CA LEU A 15 5.10 -14.58 -0.92
C LEU A 15 3.60 -14.57 -1.24
N ARG A 16 3.24 -14.20 -2.47
CA ARG A 16 1.86 -14.27 -2.94
C ARG A 16 1.30 -15.69 -2.89
N ALA A 17 2.07 -16.69 -3.31
CA ALA A 17 1.62 -18.09 -3.32
C ALA A 17 1.39 -18.64 -1.91
N ILE A 18 2.18 -18.22 -0.92
CA ILE A 18 2.01 -18.60 0.49
C ILE A 18 0.70 -17.99 1.00
N LEU A 19 0.53 -16.67 0.86
CA LEU A 19 -0.68 -15.99 1.32
C LEU A 19 -1.94 -16.54 0.64
N LEU A 20 -1.87 -16.81 -0.66
CA LEU A 20 -2.97 -17.44 -1.41
C LEU A 20 -3.32 -18.83 -0.86
N ALA A 21 -2.31 -19.62 -0.49
CA ALA A 21 -2.54 -20.95 0.08
C ALA A 21 -3.18 -20.87 1.47
N GLU A 22 -2.69 -19.98 2.33
CA GLU A 22 -3.27 -19.73 3.65
C GLU A 22 -4.74 -19.29 3.55
N LYS A 23 -5.03 -18.33 2.67
CA LYS A 23 -6.39 -17.81 2.48
C LYS A 23 -7.35 -18.79 1.80
N ALA A 24 -6.86 -19.69 0.96
CA ALA A 24 -7.69 -20.70 0.29
C ALA A 24 -8.28 -21.74 1.26
N GLU A 25 -7.65 -21.98 2.40
CA GLU A 25 -8.11 -22.97 3.40
C GLU A 25 -9.13 -22.39 4.40
N VAL A 26 -9.10 -21.07 4.61
CA VAL A 26 -9.93 -20.37 5.62
C VAL A 26 -11.42 -20.62 5.42
N PRO A 27 -12.02 -20.54 4.21
CA PRO A 27 -13.45 -20.73 4.02
C PRO A 27 -13.95 -22.08 4.54
N ALA A 28 -13.24 -23.17 4.22
CA ALA A 28 -13.63 -24.51 4.68
C ALA A 28 -13.46 -24.68 6.20
N ARG A 29 -12.41 -24.08 6.77
CA ARG A 29 -12.18 -24.08 8.21
C ARG A 29 -13.28 -23.29 8.96
N THR A 30 -13.63 -22.10 8.47
CA THR A 30 -14.67 -21.26 9.03
C THR A 30 -16.02 -21.98 9.08
N MET A 31 -16.39 -22.64 7.99
CA MET A 31 -17.66 -23.39 7.93
C MET A 31 -17.66 -24.59 8.92
N ARG A 32 -16.56 -25.34 9.00
CA ARG A 32 -16.46 -26.44 10.00
C ARG A 32 -16.63 -25.93 11.42
N ILE A 33 -16.00 -24.81 11.77
CA ILE A 33 -16.12 -24.23 13.12
C ILE A 33 -17.57 -23.81 13.40
N ALA A 34 -18.25 -23.19 12.41
CA ALA A 34 -19.65 -22.81 12.56
C ALA A 34 -20.57 -24.02 12.76
N ASP A 35 -20.34 -25.11 12.04
CA ASP A 35 -21.12 -26.34 12.17
C ASP A 35 -20.91 -27.03 13.54
N MET A 36 -19.75 -26.86 14.17
CA MET A 36 -19.41 -27.37 15.50
C MET A 36 -19.85 -26.43 16.63
N SER A 37 -20.35 -25.25 16.33
CA SER A 37 -20.75 -24.26 17.33
C SER A 37 -21.89 -24.78 18.22
N THR A 38 -21.73 -24.55 19.51
CA THR A 38 -22.76 -24.83 20.54
C THR A 38 -23.70 -23.65 20.77
N ASN A 39 -23.54 -22.55 20.04
CA ASN A 39 -24.38 -21.36 20.15
C ASN A 39 -25.85 -21.72 19.83
N PRO A 40 -26.82 -21.32 20.67
CA PRO A 40 -28.23 -21.60 20.43
C PRO A 40 -28.74 -20.98 19.12
N ASP A 41 -28.21 -19.83 18.70
CA ASP A 41 -28.52 -19.22 17.40
C ASP A 41 -27.57 -19.74 16.29
N LYS A 42 -27.78 -20.98 15.91
CA LYS A 42 -27.00 -21.62 14.85
C LYS A 42 -27.17 -20.94 13.49
N GLN A 43 -28.31 -20.31 13.26
CA GLN A 43 -28.59 -19.64 11.97
C GLN A 43 -27.74 -18.37 11.83
N ALA A 44 -27.63 -17.56 12.87
CA ALA A 44 -26.78 -16.38 12.88
C ALA A 44 -25.31 -16.75 12.73
N VAL A 45 -24.82 -17.73 13.49
CA VAL A 45 -23.43 -18.22 13.40
C VAL A 45 -23.10 -18.71 12.00
N ARG A 46 -24.02 -19.44 11.37
CA ARG A 46 -23.81 -19.96 10.00
C ARG A 46 -23.85 -18.83 8.95
N ALA A 47 -24.72 -17.84 9.12
CA ALA A 47 -24.77 -16.68 8.23
C ALA A 47 -23.48 -15.86 8.28
N GLU A 48 -22.95 -15.60 9.47
CA GLU A 48 -21.66 -14.94 9.67
C GLU A 48 -20.50 -15.74 9.05
N ALA A 49 -20.46 -17.05 9.29
CA ALA A 49 -19.47 -17.93 8.70
C ALA A 49 -19.51 -17.95 7.14
N LEU A 50 -20.70 -17.91 6.57
CA LEU A 50 -20.88 -17.81 5.11
C LEU A 50 -20.36 -16.48 4.57
N ALA A 51 -20.67 -15.37 5.25
CA ALA A 51 -20.17 -14.03 4.87
C ALA A 51 -18.63 -13.99 4.91
N LYS A 52 -18.03 -14.46 6.01
CA LYS A 52 -16.57 -14.58 6.15
C LYS A 52 -15.96 -15.47 5.07
N ALA A 53 -16.55 -16.64 4.82
CA ALA A 53 -16.06 -17.55 3.78
C ALA A 53 -16.17 -16.95 2.37
N ALA A 54 -17.21 -16.16 2.09
CA ALA A 54 -17.34 -15.44 0.82
C ALA A 54 -16.26 -14.35 0.68
N TYR A 55 -16.01 -13.61 1.74
CA TYR A 55 -14.94 -12.62 1.82
C TYR A 55 -13.57 -13.25 1.51
N GLU A 56 -13.19 -14.31 2.21
CA GLU A 56 -11.89 -14.98 2.02
C GLU A 56 -11.74 -15.57 0.60
N ARG A 57 -12.81 -16.08 -0.01
CA ARG A 57 -12.79 -16.51 -1.41
C ARG A 57 -12.53 -15.35 -2.36
N SER A 58 -13.13 -14.19 -2.10
CA SER A 58 -12.90 -12.98 -2.90
C SER A 58 -11.45 -12.50 -2.78
N LEU A 59 -10.88 -12.50 -1.57
CA LEU A 59 -9.47 -12.19 -1.34
C LEU A 59 -8.55 -13.18 -2.08
N ALA A 60 -8.81 -14.48 -1.98
CA ALA A 60 -8.04 -15.47 -2.71
C ALA A 60 -8.11 -15.26 -4.24
N THR A 61 -9.24 -14.79 -4.76
CA THR A 61 -9.36 -14.42 -6.17
C THR A 61 -8.48 -13.21 -6.49
N THR A 62 -8.57 -12.13 -5.70
CA THR A 62 -7.74 -10.93 -5.84
C THR A 62 -6.25 -11.29 -5.86
N LEU A 63 -5.78 -12.04 -4.88
CA LEU A 63 -4.39 -12.51 -4.81
C LEU A 63 -4.01 -13.39 -6.01
N GLY A 64 -4.97 -14.19 -6.50
CA GLY A 64 -4.75 -15.11 -7.62
C GLY A 64 -4.54 -14.42 -8.97
N VAL A 65 -5.17 -13.27 -9.21
CA VAL A 65 -5.12 -12.54 -10.49
C VAL A 65 -4.36 -11.22 -10.40
N GLY A 66 -4.08 -10.73 -9.19
CA GLY A 66 -3.45 -9.44 -8.95
C GLY A 66 -2.05 -9.33 -9.59
N GLU A 67 -1.77 -8.19 -10.17
CA GLU A 67 -0.43 -7.83 -10.60
C GLU A 67 0.50 -7.67 -9.39
N MET A 68 1.75 -8.06 -9.55
CA MET A 68 2.73 -8.04 -8.47
C MET A 68 3.64 -6.84 -8.57
N TYR A 69 3.80 -6.14 -7.44
CA TYR A 69 4.65 -4.98 -7.31
C TYR A 69 5.66 -5.17 -6.18
N TRP A 70 6.84 -4.62 -6.38
CA TRP A 70 7.84 -4.38 -5.35
C TRP A 70 8.12 -2.89 -5.31
N VAL A 71 7.97 -2.27 -4.15
CA VAL A 71 8.22 -0.83 -3.97
C VAL A 71 9.47 -0.64 -3.13
N SER A 72 10.47 0.07 -3.69
CA SER A 72 11.74 0.34 -3.00
C SER A 72 11.53 1.20 -1.75
N ALA A 73 12.46 1.10 -0.79
CA ALA A 73 12.41 1.84 0.47
C ALA A 73 12.30 3.37 0.25
N ASP A 74 13.07 3.91 -0.69
CA ASP A 74 13.02 5.35 -1.01
C ASP A 74 11.66 5.76 -1.57
N MET A 75 11.05 4.90 -2.38
CA MET A 75 9.73 5.14 -2.95
C MET A 75 8.62 5.04 -1.90
N VAL A 76 8.75 4.11 -0.93
CA VAL A 76 7.85 4.03 0.23
C VAL A 76 7.94 5.32 1.05
N GLY A 77 9.16 5.79 1.34
CA GLY A 77 9.37 7.05 2.06
C GLY A 77 8.73 8.24 1.36
N LEU A 78 8.94 8.36 0.04
CA LEU A 78 8.32 9.43 -0.75
C LEU A 78 6.79 9.36 -0.75
N ALA A 79 6.22 8.16 -0.86
CA ALA A 79 4.76 7.98 -0.85
C ALA A 79 4.16 8.33 0.52
N LEU A 80 4.84 8.00 1.62
CA LEU A 80 4.43 8.42 2.96
C LEU A 80 4.44 9.96 3.12
N ASP A 81 5.51 10.61 2.65
CA ASP A 81 5.60 12.07 2.69
C ASP A 81 4.52 12.77 1.85
N ALA A 82 4.12 12.14 0.77
CA ALA A 82 3.13 12.69 -0.18
C ALA A 82 1.68 12.36 0.21
N ALA A 83 1.46 11.38 1.10
CA ALA A 83 0.13 10.86 1.42
C ALA A 83 -0.79 11.87 2.10
N GLY A 84 -0.23 12.79 2.91
CA GLY A 84 -1.02 13.80 3.64
C GLY A 84 -1.70 14.86 2.77
N ASP A 85 -1.22 15.05 1.55
CA ASP A 85 -1.63 16.15 0.67
C ASP A 85 -2.17 15.66 -0.69
N VAL A 86 -2.62 14.42 -0.80
CA VAL A 86 -3.15 13.85 -2.05
C VAL A 86 -4.40 14.65 -2.49
N PRO A 87 -4.38 15.31 -3.65
CA PRO A 87 -5.44 16.27 -4.01
C PRO A 87 -6.74 15.61 -4.49
N GLY A 88 -6.70 14.33 -4.77
CA GLY A 88 -7.83 13.54 -5.22
C GLY A 88 -7.35 12.22 -5.82
N PHE A 89 -8.15 11.18 -5.70
CA PHE A 89 -7.83 9.84 -6.14
C PHE A 89 -9.09 9.10 -6.57
N ASN A 90 -9.05 8.54 -7.76
CA ASN A 90 -10.11 7.68 -8.26
C ASN A 90 -9.57 6.24 -8.44
N PRO A 91 -9.96 5.29 -7.58
CA PRO A 91 -9.45 3.92 -7.65
C PRO A 91 -9.64 3.25 -9.03
N ALA A 92 -10.71 3.60 -9.76
CA ALA A 92 -11.00 2.98 -11.05
C ALA A 92 -10.02 3.40 -12.16
N THR A 93 -9.40 4.59 -12.06
CA THR A 93 -8.52 5.15 -13.11
C THR A 93 -7.08 5.33 -12.69
N ASP A 94 -6.83 5.55 -11.40
CA ASP A 94 -5.53 5.99 -10.91
C ASP A 94 -4.69 4.83 -10.37
N LEU A 95 -5.33 3.68 -10.03
CA LEU A 95 -4.59 2.47 -9.67
C LEU A 95 -3.86 1.87 -10.88
N PRO A 96 -2.67 1.32 -10.68
CA PRO A 96 -1.88 0.73 -11.77
C PRO A 96 -2.51 -0.54 -12.36
N ALA A 97 -3.38 -1.20 -11.62
CA ALA A 97 -4.18 -2.36 -12.03
C ALA A 97 -5.43 -2.48 -11.17
N SER A 98 -6.48 -3.13 -11.69
CA SER A 98 -7.72 -3.39 -10.95
C SER A 98 -7.54 -4.35 -9.76
N HIS A 99 -6.51 -5.19 -9.81
CA HIS A 99 -6.12 -6.10 -8.72
C HIS A 99 -4.61 -6.03 -8.55
N GLY A 100 -4.13 -5.86 -7.33
CA GLY A 100 -2.69 -5.77 -7.07
C GLY A 100 -2.27 -6.47 -5.79
N PHE A 101 -1.01 -6.86 -5.80
CA PHE A 101 -0.28 -7.40 -4.67
C PHE A 101 1.06 -6.67 -4.56
N MET A 102 1.16 -5.76 -3.62
CA MET A 102 2.30 -4.87 -3.44
C MET A 102 3.10 -5.27 -2.21
N VAL A 103 4.36 -5.56 -2.40
CA VAL A 103 5.33 -5.83 -1.32
C VAL A 103 6.21 -4.61 -1.14
N LEU A 104 6.35 -4.18 0.09
CA LEU A 104 7.14 -3.01 0.46
C LEU A 104 8.52 -3.46 0.94
N GLU A 105 9.59 -2.88 0.39
CA GLU A 105 10.97 -3.15 0.82
C GLU A 105 11.19 -2.69 2.26
N GLN A 106 10.66 -1.52 2.59
CA GLN A 106 10.53 -1.00 3.95
C GLN A 106 9.05 -1.02 4.34
N PRO A 107 8.68 -1.55 5.51
CA PRO A 107 7.28 -1.55 5.94
C PRO A 107 6.79 -0.14 6.20
N LEU A 108 5.47 0.04 6.14
CA LEU A 108 4.85 1.24 6.69
C LEU A 108 5.06 1.27 8.21
N PRO A 109 5.10 2.47 8.82
CA PRO A 109 5.11 2.61 10.26
C PRO A 109 4.01 1.79 10.92
N ALA A 110 4.26 1.35 12.14
CA ALA A 110 3.31 0.55 12.87
C ALA A 110 1.97 1.27 13.02
N LEU A 111 0.90 0.57 12.68
CA LEU A 111 -0.47 1.03 12.75
C LEU A 111 -1.16 0.38 13.93
N ARG A 112 -1.90 1.17 14.69
CA ARG A 112 -2.68 0.65 15.81
C ARG A 112 -3.87 -0.14 15.27
N THR A 113 -3.95 -1.40 15.68
CA THR A 113 -5.01 -2.33 15.30
C THR A 113 -5.32 -3.26 16.48
N TRP A 114 -6.24 -4.17 16.28
CA TRP A 114 -6.50 -5.22 17.24
C TRP A 114 -6.47 -6.59 16.58
N VAL A 115 -6.08 -7.57 17.37
CA VAL A 115 -6.07 -8.99 16.98
C VAL A 115 -6.68 -9.84 18.09
N PHE A 116 -7.05 -11.05 17.75
CA PHE A 116 -7.38 -12.05 18.77
C PHE A 116 -6.12 -12.83 19.15
N ASP A 117 -5.85 -12.93 20.47
CA ASP A 117 -4.79 -13.79 20.98
C ASP A 117 -5.17 -15.28 20.90
N THR A 118 -4.29 -16.15 21.39
CA THR A 118 -4.51 -17.61 21.42
C THR A 118 -5.70 -18.02 22.27
N ASP A 119 -6.12 -17.18 23.23
CA ASP A 119 -7.27 -17.38 24.10
C ASP A 119 -8.54 -16.68 23.59
N TYR A 120 -8.51 -16.23 22.31
CA TYR A 120 -9.60 -15.50 21.66
C TYR A 120 -9.99 -14.19 22.36
N GLN A 121 -9.04 -13.56 23.07
CA GLN A 121 -9.23 -12.24 23.65
C GLN A 121 -8.76 -11.15 22.69
N LYS A 122 -9.55 -10.09 22.56
CA LYS A 122 -9.19 -8.91 21.77
C LYS A 122 -7.99 -8.20 22.42
N ARG A 123 -6.92 -8.00 21.67
CA ARG A 123 -5.71 -7.29 22.07
C ARG A 123 -5.43 -6.14 21.12
N ASP A 124 -5.23 -4.95 21.68
CA ASP A 124 -4.71 -3.83 20.93
C ASP A 124 -3.21 -4.05 20.66
N VAL A 125 -2.80 -3.88 19.42
CA VAL A 125 -1.42 -4.08 18.97
C VAL A 125 -1.05 -3.01 17.97
N GLU A 126 0.25 -2.78 17.83
CA GLU A 126 0.81 -1.97 16.75
C GLU A 126 1.55 -2.90 15.79
N LEU A 127 1.10 -2.96 14.54
CA LEU A 127 1.68 -3.81 13.52
C LEU A 127 2.14 -2.98 12.31
N GLU A 128 3.36 -3.23 11.86
CA GLU A 128 3.87 -2.67 10.61
C GLU A 128 3.22 -3.34 9.40
N VAL A 129 3.06 -2.63 8.29
CA VAL A 129 2.51 -3.18 7.05
C VAL A 129 3.64 -3.48 6.08
N ASP A 130 3.79 -4.75 5.72
CA ASP A 130 4.78 -5.24 4.75
C ASP A 130 4.17 -5.45 3.36
N VAL A 131 2.85 -5.72 3.29
CA VAL A 131 2.15 -6.06 2.05
C VAL A 131 0.79 -5.36 2.02
N ILE A 132 0.43 -4.86 0.86
CA ILE A 132 -0.90 -4.35 0.56
C ILE A 132 -1.45 -5.10 -0.65
N ALA A 133 -2.66 -5.63 -0.54
CA ALA A 133 -3.42 -6.18 -1.65
C ALA A 133 -4.66 -5.33 -1.87
N TRP A 134 -5.07 -5.16 -3.13
CA TRP A 134 -6.29 -4.42 -3.46
C TRP A 134 -7.04 -5.03 -4.63
N SER A 135 -8.32 -4.73 -4.67
CA SER A 135 -9.20 -4.95 -5.83
C SER A 135 -10.17 -3.79 -6.00
N THR A 136 -10.42 -3.38 -7.24
CA THR A 136 -11.51 -2.45 -7.54
C THR A 136 -12.84 -3.20 -7.52
N VAL A 137 -13.86 -2.58 -6.92
CA VAL A 137 -15.23 -3.12 -6.84
C VAL A 137 -16.20 -2.00 -7.20
N GLY A 138 -16.76 -2.05 -8.41
CA GLY A 138 -17.52 -0.92 -8.94
C GLY A 138 -16.64 0.33 -9.05
N THR A 139 -17.07 1.43 -8.44
CA THR A 139 -16.31 2.68 -8.33
C THR A 139 -15.37 2.73 -7.12
N GLY A 140 -15.44 1.74 -6.23
CA GLY A 140 -14.68 1.69 -5.01
C GLY A 140 -13.49 0.73 -5.03
N ILE A 141 -12.86 0.60 -3.89
CA ILE A 141 -11.69 -0.24 -3.67
C ILE A 141 -11.84 -1.07 -2.40
N ARG A 142 -11.38 -2.29 -2.48
CA ARG A 142 -11.08 -3.13 -1.31
C ARG A 142 -9.58 -3.14 -1.11
N ILE A 143 -9.15 -2.95 0.13
CA ILE A 143 -7.75 -3.00 0.54
C ILE A 143 -7.58 -4.00 1.68
N GLU A 144 -6.57 -4.82 1.60
CA GLU A 144 -6.11 -5.67 2.68
C GLU A 144 -4.62 -5.44 2.90
N SER A 145 -4.21 -5.43 4.16
CA SER A 145 -2.82 -5.24 4.53
C SER A 145 -2.34 -6.36 5.45
N PHE A 146 -1.05 -6.67 5.36
CA PHE A 146 -0.46 -7.78 6.07
C PHE A 146 0.91 -7.41 6.63
N CYS A 147 1.15 -7.88 7.87
CA CYS A 147 2.46 -7.89 8.51
C CYS A 147 3.13 -9.25 8.30
N ARG A 148 4.46 -9.30 8.14
CA ARG A 148 5.16 -10.57 8.18
C ARG A 148 5.20 -11.11 9.62
N ASN A 149 5.00 -12.41 9.77
CA ASN A 149 4.90 -13.08 11.08
C ASN A 149 6.08 -12.76 12.00
N GLY A 150 7.31 -12.70 11.52
CA GLY A 150 8.46 -12.40 12.38
C GLY A 150 8.44 -11.05 13.10
N ARG A 151 7.43 -10.21 12.88
CA ARG A 151 7.20 -8.92 13.56
C ARG A 151 5.99 -8.93 14.49
N VAL A 152 5.21 -10.00 14.41
CA VAL A 152 4.02 -10.16 15.24
C VAL A 152 4.44 -10.54 16.66
N PRO A 153 3.89 -9.93 17.71
CA PRO A 153 4.15 -10.33 19.09
C PRO A 153 3.85 -11.81 19.32
N ASN A 154 4.71 -12.52 20.06
CA ASN A 154 4.56 -13.97 20.31
C ASN A 154 3.19 -14.36 20.88
N ALA A 155 2.54 -13.46 21.63
CA ALA A 155 1.23 -13.72 22.24
C ALA A 155 0.09 -13.91 21.22
N ILE A 156 0.30 -13.50 19.96
CA ILE A 156 -0.68 -13.59 18.89
C ILE A 156 -0.18 -14.41 17.69
N ASP A 157 1.02 -14.98 17.79
CA ASP A 157 1.59 -15.82 16.74
C ASP A 157 0.77 -17.12 16.64
N ASN A 158 0.00 -17.23 15.57
CA ASN A 158 -0.83 -18.39 15.24
C ASN A 158 -0.16 -19.36 14.29
N GLY A 159 1.15 -19.16 13.98
CA GLY A 159 1.93 -19.96 13.06
C GLY A 159 1.69 -19.64 11.58
N SER A 160 0.88 -18.63 11.26
CA SER A 160 0.71 -18.14 9.90
C SER A 160 1.94 -17.40 9.43
N PHE A 161 2.23 -17.42 8.13
CA PHE A 161 3.35 -16.66 7.56
C PHE A 161 3.05 -15.17 7.48
N PHE A 162 1.79 -14.83 7.28
CA PHE A 162 1.28 -13.47 7.25
C PHE A 162 0.21 -13.29 8.32
N GLU A 163 0.35 -12.22 9.11
CA GLU A 163 -0.72 -11.77 9.99
C GLU A 163 -1.46 -10.61 9.32
N PRO A 164 -2.79 -10.68 9.21
CA PRO A 164 -3.56 -9.56 8.70
C PRO A 164 -3.46 -8.39 9.68
N VAL A 165 -3.11 -7.22 9.16
CA VAL A 165 -3.11 -5.98 9.94
C VAL A 165 -4.50 -5.35 9.87
N TRP A 166 -5.13 -5.42 8.69
CA TRP A 166 -6.43 -4.82 8.47
C TRP A 166 -7.17 -5.42 7.29
N TYR A 167 -8.49 -5.56 7.47
CA TYR A 167 -9.42 -5.89 6.40
C TYR A 167 -10.34 -4.71 6.18
N HIS A 168 -10.28 -4.09 5.01
CA HIS A 168 -11.28 -3.13 4.63
C HIS A 168 -12.04 -3.61 3.38
N THR A 169 -13.33 -3.80 3.55
CA THR A 169 -14.27 -4.03 2.45
C THR A 169 -15.15 -2.80 2.32
N GLY A 170 -14.60 -1.70 1.83
CA GLY A 170 -15.36 -0.50 1.60
C GLY A 170 -15.44 -0.19 0.12
N VAL A 171 -16.65 0.07 -0.37
CA VAL A 171 -16.85 0.83 -1.58
C VAL A 171 -16.75 2.29 -1.19
N VAL A 172 -15.90 3.09 -1.84
CA VAL A 172 -15.70 4.51 -1.49
C VAL A 172 -16.98 5.34 -1.61
N ASP A 173 -17.97 4.87 -2.37
CA ASP A 173 -19.29 5.51 -2.52
C ASP A 173 -20.33 5.03 -1.49
N GLY A 174 -20.02 4.03 -0.68
CA GLY A 174 -20.88 3.56 0.41
C GLY A 174 -20.38 4.13 1.73
N LEU A 175 -21.22 4.93 2.38
CA LEU A 175 -21.06 5.25 3.80
C LEU A 175 -21.04 3.92 4.58
N TYR A 176 -19.83 3.41 4.86
CA TYR A 176 -19.64 2.47 5.93
C TYR A 176 -19.49 3.28 7.20
N GLU A 177 -20.49 3.21 8.06
CA GLU A 177 -20.35 3.66 9.44
C GLU A 177 -19.35 2.71 10.10
N PHE A 178 -18.15 3.20 10.33
CA PHE A 178 -17.18 2.51 11.14
C PHE A 178 -17.51 2.84 12.60
N ASP A 179 -17.98 1.85 13.34
CA ASP A 179 -18.19 1.97 14.77
C ASP A 179 -16.89 2.03 15.57
N ASP A 180 -15.73 1.90 14.91
CA ASP A 180 -14.40 1.90 15.53
C ASP A 180 -13.56 3.05 14.95
N GLU A 181 -13.29 4.07 15.77
CA GLU A 181 -12.52 5.25 15.40
C GLU A 181 -11.09 4.91 14.93
N ALA A 182 -10.47 3.88 15.54
CA ALA A 182 -9.15 3.39 15.14
C ALA A 182 -9.18 2.75 13.74
N ALA A 183 -10.27 2.09 13.39
CA ALA A 183 -10.44 1.48 12.07
C ALA A 183 -10.56 2.54 10.96
N VAL A 184 -11.21 3.66 11.23
CA VAL A 184 -11.32 4.78 10.29
C VAL A 184 -9.95 5.39 10.03
N GLU A 185 -9.16 5.66 11.09
CA GLU A 185 -7.83 6.24 10.96
C GLU A 185 -6.90 5.34 10.12
N LEU A 186 -6.89 4.04 10.42
CA LEU A 186 -6.08 3.06 9.70
C LEU A 186 -6.46 2.99 8.21
N THR A 187 -7.75 2.99 7.90
CA THR A 187 -8.24 3.00 6.52
C THR A 187 -7.78 4.24 5.77
N VAL A 188 -7.90 5.42 6.38
CA VAL A 188 -7.46 6.68 5.78
C VAL A 188 -5.97 6.65 5.51
N GLN A 189 -5.15 6.17 6.45
CA GLN A 189 -3.70 6.08 6.27
C GLN A 189 -3.30 5.13 5.14
N LEU A 190 -3.88 3.94 5.07
CA LEU A 190 -3.62 2.97 4.01
C LEU A 190 -4.10 3.46 2.63
N MET A 191 -5.28 4.08 2.59
CA MET A 191 -5.84 4.68 1.37
C MET A 191 -4.97 5.82 0.87
N SER A 192 -4.57 6.73 1.74
CA SER A 192 -3.72 7.88 1.39
C SER A 192 -2.35 7.43 0.89
N PHE A 193 -1.74 6.43 1.55
CA PHE A 193 -0.49 5.84 1.08
C PHE A 193 -0.64 5.20 -0.30
N LEU A 194 -1.66 4.35 -0.50
CA LEU A 194 -1.88 3.67 -1.77
C LEU A 194 -2.17 4.66 -2.90
N ALA A 195 -2.97 5.69 -2.62
CA ALA A 195 -3.26 6.77 -3.56
C ALA A 195 -1.99 7.54 -3.94
N ALA A 196 -1.19 7.95 -2.95
CA ALA A 196 0.08 8.61 -3.20
C ALA A 196 1.02 7.74 -4.02
N ALA A 197 1.19 6.46 -3.64
CA ALA A 197 2.04 5.53 -4.36
C ALA A 197 1.59 5.35 -5.82
N ALA A 198 0.29 5.17 -6.07
CA ALA A 198 -0.26 5.01 -7.43
C ALA A 198 -0.03 6.25 -8.29
N LEU A 199 -0.32 7.44 -7.77
CA LEU A 199 -0.12 8.71 -8.49
C LEU A 199 1.36 9.03 -8.72
N LEU A 200 2.24 8.70 -7.76
CA LEU A 200 3.69 8.84 -7.93
C LEU A 200 4.22 7.88 -9.01
N MET A 201 3.76 6.63 -9.02
CA MET A 201 4.06 5.66 -10.07
C MET A 201 3.63 6.15 -11.45
N ALA A 202 2.51 6.87 -11.55
CA ALA A 202 2.01 7.44 -12.79
C ALA A 202 2.71 8.75 -13.19
N SER A 203 3.46 9.38 -12.26
CA SER A 203 4.10 10.68 -12.51
C SER A 203 5.42 10.52 -13.27
N PRO A 204 5.56 11.08 -14.50
CA PRO A 204 6.80 11.00 -15.27
C PRO A 204 7.99 11.61 -14.53
N GLY A 205 9.13 10.89 -14.55
CA GLY A 205 10.36 11.36 -13.92
C GLY A 205 10.38 11.31 -12.38
N VAL A 206 9.40 10.66 -11.75
CA VAL A 206 9.37 10.42 -10.31
C VAL A 206 9.69 8.96 -10.00
N ALA A 207 9.05 8.03 -10.67
CA ALA A 207 9.26 6.61 -10.48
C ALA A 207 9.80 5.94 -11.74
N ASP A 208 10.80 5.09 -11.56
CA ASP A 208 11.25 4.13 -12.55
C ASP A 208 10.49 2.82 -12.38
N ARG A 209 10.07 2.24 -13.51
CA ARG A 209 9.38 0.95 -13.54
C ARG A 209 10.21 -0.07 -14.31
N THR A 210 10.57 -1.14 -13.64
CA THR A 210 11.30 -2.25 -14.26
C THR A 210 10.55 -3.55 -14.03
N THR A 211 10.39 -4.36 -15.07
CA THR A 211 9.74 -5.67 -14.95
C THR A 211 10.81 -6.74 -14.73
N LEU A 212 10.69 -7.47 -13.63
CA LEU A 212 11.48 -8.65 -13.34
C LEU A 212 10.64 -9.90 -13.61
N ALA A 213 11.21 -10.88 -14.29
CA ALA A 213 10.62 -12.20 -14.50
C ALA A 213 11.34 -13.25 -13.61
N PRO A 214 10.88 -13.50 -12.37
CA PRO A 214 11.54 -14.42 -11.46
C PRO A 214 11.46 -15.86 -11.96
N LYS A 215 12.60 -16.58 -11.94
CA LYS A 215 12.69 -17.98 -12.33
C LYS A 215 12.32 -18.94 -11.18
N THR A 216 11.27 -18.60 -10.42
CA THR A 216 10.87 -19.34 -9.23
C THR A 216 9.84 -20.41 -9.55
N LYS A 217 9.61 -21.34 -8.60
CA LYS A 217 8.60 -22.40 -8.75
C LYS A 217 7.20 -21.78 -8.79
N ALA A 218 6.94 -20.77 -7.97
CA ALA A 218 5.65 -20.08 -7.93
C ALA A 218 5.39 -19.35 -9.24
N ALA A 219 6.35 -18.54 -9.74
CA ALA A 219 6.22 -17.83 -11.01
C ALA A 219 5.95 -18.81 -12.19
N ARG A 220 6.65 -19.95 -12.23
CA ARG A 220 6.40 -20.96 -13.26
C ARG A 220 5.01 -21.62 -13.13
N LYS A 221 4.51 -21.81 -11.91
CA LYS A 221 3.16 -22.33 -11.68
C LYS A 221 2.09 -21.32 -12.11
N ASP A 222 2.31 -20.04 -11.87
CA ASP A 222 1.42 -18.98 -12.33
C ASP A 222 1.38 -18.91 -13.86
N ALA A 223 2.53 -18.95 -14.52
CA ALA A 223 2.60 -18.97 -15.98
C ALA A 223 1.84 -20.17 -16.60
N LYS A 224 1.94 -21.37 -15.98
CA LYS A 224 1.16 -22.55 -16.40
C LYS A 224 -0.35 -22.36 -16.24
N ARG A 225 -0.79 -21.46 -15.38
CA ARG A 225 -2.19 -21.12 -15.12
C ARG A 225 -2.67 -19.89 -15.89
N GLY A 226 -1.85 -19.38 -16.84
CA GLY A 226 -2.16 -18.18 -17.60
C GLY A 226 -2.09 -16.90 -16.79
N ARG A 227 -1.37 -16.90 -15.65
CA ARG A 227 -1.19 -15.71 -14.80
C ARG A 227 0.20 -15.13 -14.99
N SER A 228 0.34 -13.81 -14.80
CA SER A 228 1.67 -13.21 -14.78
C SER A 228 2.47 -13.66 -13.56
N GLY A 229 3.67 -14.19 -13.79
CA GLY A 229 4.67 -14.44 -12.77
C GLY A 229 5.65 -13.27 -12.60
N ASN A 230 5.46 -12.20 -13.37
CA ASN A 230 6.34 -11.03 -13.38
C ASN A 230 6.07 -10.13 -12.17
N VAL A 231 7.12 -9.42 -11.76
CA VAL A 231 7.06 -8.42 -10.69
C VAL A 231 7.46 -7.07 -11.27
N THR A 232 6.60 -6.08 -11.12
CA THR A 232 6.93 -4.69 -11.46
C THR A 232 7.65 -4.08 -10.27
N VAL A 233 8.92 -3.73 -10.46
CA VAL A 233 9.75 -3.03 -9.48
C VAL A 233 9.55 -1.54 -9.67
N ILE A 234 9.18 -0.87 -8.58
CA ILE A 234 9.00 0.57 -8.52
C ILE A 234 10.11 1.16 -7.67
N SER A 235 10.93 1.98 -8.26
CA SER A 235 12.02 2.69 -7.57
C SER A 235 11.96 4.17 -7.84
N LEU A 236 12.52 4.96 -6.94
CA LEU A 236 12.61 6.40 -7.12
C LEU A 236 13.57 6.72 -8.28
N HIS A 237 13.10 7.55 -9.22
CA HIS A 237 13.96 8.04 -10.28
C HIS A 237 15.05 8.94 -9.70
N ALA A 238 16.31 8.66 -10.03
CA ALA A 238 17.41 9.51 -9.60
C ALA A 238 17.23 10.93 -10.16
N PRO A 239 17.15 11.97 -9.32
CA PRO A 239 16.89 13.32 -9.79
C PRO A 239 18.04 13.80 -10.66
N LYS A 240 17.75 14.16 -11.90
CA LYS A 240 18.69 14.90 -12.72
C LYS A 240 18.84 16.29 -12.12
N HIS A 241 20.07 16.70 -11.87
CA HIS A 241 20.35 18.08 -11.44
C HIS A 241 19.93 19.01 -12.60
N VAL A 242 18.85 19.76 -12.40
CA VAL A 242 18.45 20.82 -13.33
C VAL A 242 19.04 22.11 -12.78
N PRO A 243 20.02 22.73 -13.45
CA PRO A 243 20.51 24.04 -13.05
C PRO A 243 19.33 25.02 -13.18
N THR A 244 18.86 25.58 -12.09
CA THR A 244 17.94 26.70 -12.11
C THR A 244 18.72 27.98 -12.49
N GLY A 245 18.31 28.61 -13.58
CA GLY A 245 18.94 29.85 -14.04
C GLY A 245 18.85 30.98 -13.01
N ASP A 246 19.76 31.93 -13.12
CA ASP A 246 20.06 32.98 -12.14
C ASP A 246 19.00 34.10 -12.02
N ALA A 247 17.89 34.09 -12.76
CA ALA A 247 16.95 35.18 -12.78
C ALA A 247 15.52 34.76 -12.43
N ASP A 248 15.01 35.26 -11.32
CA ASP A 248 13.57 35.30 -11.05
C ASP A 248 12.99 36.54 -11.79
N GLU A 249 11.98 36.33 -12.65
CA GLU A 249 11.29 37.41 -13.42
C GLU A 249 10.60 38.44 -12.49
N SER A 250 10.59 38.22 -11.18
CA SER A 250 9.94 39.10 -10.19
C SER A 250 10.81 40.25 -9.71
N GLY A 251 12.06 40.41 -10.16
CA GLY A 251 12.98 41.49 -9.76
C GLY A 251 13.45 41.43 -8.29
N ARG A 252 13.12 40.36 -7.55
CA ARG A 252 13.58 40.15 -6.18
C ARG A 252 15.00 39.62 -6.14
N VAL A 253 15.87 40.27 -5.38
CA VAL A 253 17.24 39.79 -5.17
C VAL A 253 17.27 38.86 -3.96
N TYR A 254 17.56 37.59 -4.20
CA TYR A 254 17.73 36.60 -3.13
C TYR A 254 19.20 36.47 -2.72
N THR A 255 19.44 36.47 -1.43
CA THR A 255 20.80 36.39 -0.84
C THR A 255 21.20 34.94 -0.45
N HIS A 256 20.25 34.00 -0.50
CA HIS A 256 20.44 32.62 -0.11
C HIS A 256 19.59 31.69 -0.97
N ARG A 257 19.92 30.42 -0.96
CA ARG A 257 19.13 29.32 -1.51
C ARG A 257 18.32 28.69 -0.40
N TRP A 258 17.20 28.04 -0.75
CA TRP A 258 16.38 27.26 0.19
C TRP A 258 15.80 26.04 -0.50
N MET A 259 15.49 25.04 0.31
CA MET A 259 14.80 23.83 -0.19
C MET A 259 13.31 24.10 -0.31
N VAL A 260 12.74 23.80 -1.46
CA VAL A 260 11.29 23.73 -1.70
C VAL A 260 10.89 22.27 -1.52
N ARG A 261 9.94 21.99 -0.59
CA ARG A 261 9.41 20.66 -0.37
C ARG A 261 8.68 20.15 -1.61
N GLY A 262 8.75 18.86 -1.84
CA GLY A 262 7.91 18.20 -2.84
C GLY A 262 6.43 18.43 -2.55
N HIS A 263 5.64 18.59 -3.60
CA HIS A 263 4.22 18.85 -3.47
C HIS A 263 3.44 18.41 -4.70
N TRP A 264 2.16 18.14 -4.52
CA TRP A 264 1.25 17.87 -5.62
C TRP A 264 0.88 19.16 -6.36
N ARG A 265 0.79 19.05 -7.67
CA ARG A 265 0.38 20.15 -8.55
C ARG A 265 -0.63 19.68 -9.58
N ASN A 266 -1.75 20.39 -9.72
CA ASN A 266 -2.68 20.24 -10.82
C ASN A 266 -2.10 20.89 -12.08
N GLN A 267 -1.35 20.09 -12.86
CA GLN A 267 -0.66 20.58 -14.06
C GLN A 267 -1.64 20.72 -15.23
N PRO A 268 -1.77 21.94 -15.81
CA PRO A 268 -2.53 22.10 -17.05
C PRO A 268 -1.86 21.37 -18.22
N HIS A 269 -2.64 20.66 -19.02
CA HIS A 269 -2.16 19.97 -20.21
C HIS A 269 -3.25 19.91 -21.29
N GLY A 270 -2.94 19.30 -22.44
CA GLY A 270 -3.85 19.18 -23.57
C GLY A 270 -3.99 20.47 -24.38
N PRO A 271 -4.85 20.47 -25.42
CA PRO A 271 -5.11 21.63 -26.25
C PRO A 271 -5.60 22.80 -25.40
N ASN A 272 -5.01 23.99 -25.61
CA ASN A 272 -5.35 25.22 -24.87
C ASN A 272 -5.28 25.06 -23.32
N ARG A 273 -4.51 24.10 -22.80
CA ARG A 273 -4.41 23.79 -21.36
C ARG A 273 -5.75 23.49 -20.69
N SER A 274 -6.70 22.92 -21.43
CA SER A 274 -8.08 22.65 -20.98
C SER A 274 -8.19 21.48 -20.00
N GLN A 275 -7.19 20.63 -19.95
CA GLN A 275 -7.17 19.45 -19.08
C GLN A 275 -6.26 19.70 -17.88
N ARG A 276 -6.49 18.94 -16.79
CA ARG A 276 -5.69 18.97 -15.57
C ARG A 276 -5.22 17.57 -15.27
N SER A 277 -3.95 17.40 -14.90
CA SER A 277 -3.42 16.16 -14.35
C SER A 277 -2.68 16.43 -13.05
N VAL A 278 -2.93 15.60 -12.06
CA VAL A 278 -2.19 15.63 -10.81
C VAL A 278 -0.77 15.12 -11.07
N ARG A 279 0.23 15.91 -10.69
CA ARG A 279 1.64 15.56 -10.79
C ARG A 279 2.38 15.90 -9.53
N TRP A 280 3.30 15.05 -9.15
CA TRP A 280 4.24 15.31 -8.08
C TRP A 280 5.39 16.18 -8.61
N ILE A 281 5.67 17.26 -7.90
CA ILE A 281 6.88 18.07 -8.08
C ILE A 281 7.86 17.66 -6.98
N PRO A 282 8.97 17.00 -7.31
CA PRO A 282 9.97 16.62 -6.32
C PRO A 282 10.54 17.82 -5.57
N SER A 283 11.09 17.61 -4.40
CA SER A 283 11.80 18.66 -3.68
C SER A 283 12.99 19.16 -4.51
N TYR A 284 13.20 20.47 -4.49
CA TYR A 284 14.29 21.11 -5.23
C TYR A 284 14.85 22.31 -4.47
N ILE A 285 16.08 22.67 -4.79
CA ILE A 285 16.72 23.86 -4.23
C ILE A 285 16.40 25.05 -5.13
N LYS A 286 15.79 26.10 -4.56
CA LYS A 286 15.48 27.37 -5.21
C LYS A 286 16.42 28.47 -4.71
N GLY A 287 16.72 29.42 -5.57
CA GLY A 287 17.55 30.59 -5.27
C GLY A 287 18.80 30.67 -6.16
N PRO A 288 19.55 31.79 -6.13
CA PRO A 288 20.68 32.06 -7.01
C PRO A 288 21.82 31.04 -6.86
N ALA A 289 22.40 30.63 -7.96
CA ALA A 289 23.55 29.73 -7.97
C ALA A 289 24.71 30.35 -7.15
N GLY A 290 25.43 29.50 -6.40
CA GLY A 290 26.57 29.92 -5.60
C GLY A 290 26.25 30.65 -4.28
N LYS A 291 25.00 30.97 -3.98
CA LYS A 291 24.61 31.51 -2.67
C LYS A 291 24.48 30.40 -1.61
N PRO A 292 24.70 30.72 -0.31
CA PRO A 292 24.58 29.74 0.75
C PRO A 292 23.17 29.15 0.83
N LEU A 293 23.08 27.87 1.14
CA LEU A 293 21.80 27.20 1.44
C LEU A 293 21.37 27.59 2.86
N ARG A 294 20.17 28.11 3.00
CA ARG A 294 19.59 28.36 4.32
C ARG A 294 19.07 27.02 4.86
N GLU A 295 19.75 26.52 5.87
CA GLU A 295 19.28 25.39 6.65
C GLU A 295 18.13 25.86 7.55
N THR A 296 16.93 25.38 7.30
CA THR A 296 15.82 25.54 8.24
C THR A 296 15.74 24.26 9.04
N GLU A 297 16.17 24.31 10.29
CA GLU A 297 15.86 23.25 11.25
C GLU A 297 14.35 23.21 11.45
N ARG A 298 13.67 22.34 10.75
CA ARG A 298 12.27 21.99 11.04
C ARG A 298 12.27 20.61 11.64
N VAL A 299 12.10 20.55 12.96
CA VAL A 299 11.78 19.32 13.67
C VAL A 299 10.33 18.99 13.32
N TRP A 300 10.11 17.88 12.64
CA TRP A 300 8.79 17.36 12.37
C TRP A 300 8.32 16.60 13.62
N ALA A 301 7.50 17.23 14.43
CA ALA A 301 6.79 16.52 15.49
C ALA A 301 5.58 15.81 14.87
N TRP A 302 5.62 14.52 14.78
CA TRP A 302 4.42 13.72 14.58
C TRP A 302 3.57 13.89 15.83
N ARG A 303 2.44 14.58 15.72
CA ARG A 303 1.46 14.58 16.80
C ARG A 303 0.81 13.19 16.79
N ARG A 304 1.00 12.49 17.89
CA ARG A 304 0.33 11.23 18.22
C ARG A 304 -1.15 11.49 18.45
#